data_8c3862543269950fb33b7b611f0c8ee0
#
_entry.id   8c3862543269950fb33b7b611f0c8ee0
#
_cell.length_a   1.000
_cell.length_b   1.000
_cell.length_c   1.000
_cell.angle_alpha   90.00
_cell.angle_beta   90.00
_cell.angle_gamma   90.00
#
_symmetry.space_group_name_H-M   'P 1'
#
loop_
_entity.id
_entity.type
_entity.pdbx_description
1 polymer ?
#
loop_
_entity_poly.entity_id
_entity_poly.type
_entity_poly.pdbx_seq_one_letter_code
_entity_poly.pdbx_strand_id
1 'polypeptide(L)'
;MDARSLQVREVAATPAQLRALVARHPGLFPALFDSTAVGPLGRYSILVAAPGASLLLRGDGKLEARGVATRNKDFLGALDEWWSSARTEPADTDATGELPFRGGWLVYLGYELADHIETGLHLPALRADAVCALAQRVTAALVHDHLVGRTRLVAAGTAAETIAAIEAALAALGPAGAAAAPAAPPMSPIDATLRVAEQPPASFRDAVLRAQQYIAAGDVYQANLSRGWQLELASPADAGALFESLRRANPAPFAAHASLPGMRLLSSSPERLVRVCGRCVETRPIAGTRARHGTPGSDAT
;
A
#
# COMPACT_ATOMS: atom_id res chain seq x y z
N MET A 1 -27.85 14.90 11.80
CA MET A 1 -27.00 13.76 12.22
C MET A 1 -25.56 14.23 12.15
N ASP A 2 -24.85 14.12 13.25
CA ASP A 2 -23.52 14.70 13.39
C ASP A 2 -22.52 14.01 12.45
N ALA A 3 -21.88 14.77 11.57
CA ALA A 3 -20.87 14.27 10.62
C ALA A 3 -19.63 13.66 11.33
N ARG A 4 -19.63 13.63 12.65
CA ARG A 4 -18.53 13.18 13.53
C ARG A 4 -18.73 11.77 14.09
N SER A 5 -19.89 11.09 13.87
CA SER A 5 -20.12 9.78 14.45
C SER A 5 -19.37 8.69 13.68
N LEU A 6 -18.49 7.98 14.39
CA LEU A 6 -17.87 6.76 13.91
C LEU A 6 -18.85 5.59 14.12
N GLN A 7 -19.24 4.92 13.06
CA GLN A 7 -20.02 3.69 13.14
C GLN A 7 -19.08 2.49 13.10
N VAL A 8 -19.19 1.62 14.07
CA VAL A 8 -18.39 0.39 14.16
C VAL A 8 -19.34 -0.77 14.42
N ARG A 9 -19.29 -1.80 13.58
CA ARG A 9 -20.06 -3.03 13.80
C ARG A 9 -19.29 -4.25 13.35
N GLU A 10 -19.50 -5.35 14.03
CA GLU A 10 -18.94 -6.64 13.65
C GLU A 10 -19.67 -7.19 12.43
N VAL A 11 -18.93 -7.75 11.49
CA VAL A 11 -19.44 -8.39 10.28
C VAL A 11 -18.80 -9.77 10.08
N ALA A 12 -19.58 -10.70 9.56
CA ALA A 12 -19.09 -12.04 9.26
C ALA A 12 -18.30 -12.03 7.95
N ALA A 13 -17.03 -11.58 8.00
CA ALA A 13 -16.14 -11.55 6.86
C ALA A 13 -14.76 -12.12 7.21
N THR A 14 -14.17 -12.87 6.30
CA THR A 14 -12.86 -13.49 6.44
C THR A 14 -11.80 -12.73 5.65
N PRO A 15 -10.50 -12.87 5.97
CA PRO A 15 -9.41 -12.31 5.16
C PRO A 15 -9.47 -12.73 3.68
N ALA A 16 -9.91 -13.94 3.39
CA ALA A 16 -10.09 -14.41 2.01
C ALA A 16 -11.16 -13.61 1.26
N GLN A 17 -12.27 -13.28 1.93
CA GLN A 17 -13.30 -12.42 1.36
C GLN A 17 -12.81 -10.99 1.15
N LEU A 18 -12.00 -10.43 2.08
CA LEU A 18 -11.40 -9.10 1.90
C LEU A 18 -10.53 -9.06 0.63
N ARG A 19 -9.72 -10.10 0.39
CA ARG A 19 -8.91 -10.22 -0.84
C ARG A 19 -9.77 -10.37 -2.09
N ALA A 20 -10.84 -11.14 -2.03
CA ALA A 20 -11.78 -11.27 -3.14
C ALA A 20 -12.46 -9.92 -3.46
N LEU A 21 -12.81 -9.13 -2.45
CA LEU A 21 -13.45 -7.82 -2.63
C LEU A 21 -12.53 -6.80 -3.34
N VAL A 22 -11.27 -6.65 -2.92
CA VAL A 22 -10.34 -5.71 -3.57
C VAL A 22 -10.07 -6.10 -5.02
N ALA A 23 -10.04 -7.39 -5.33
CA ALA A 23 -9.84 -7.87 -6.70
C ALA A 23 -11.07 -7.64 -7.59
N ARG A 24 -12.28 -7.92 -7.08
CA ARG A 24 -13.53 -7.89 -7.86
C ARG A 24 -14.19 -6.51 -7.92
N HIS A 25 -14.01 -5.69 -6.90
CA HIS A 25 -14.69 -4.39 -6.77
C HIS A 25 -13.69 -3.25 -6.50
N PRO A 26 -12.68 -3.03 -7.36
CA PRO A 26 -11.63 -2.03 -7.13
C PRO A 26 -12.17 -0.59 -7.07
N GLY A 27 -13.33 -0.31 -7.66
CA GLY A 27 -14.00 0.98 -7.58
C GLY A 27 -14.58 1.28 -6.20
N LEU A 28 -15.00 0.25 -5.46
CA LEU A 28 -15.50 0.38 -4.09
C LEU A 28 -14.37 0.18 -3.06
N PHE A 29 -13.44 -0.72 -3.35
CA PHE A 29 -12.32 -1.09 -2.47
C PHE A 29 -10.99 -0.80 -3.18
N PRO A 30 -10.46 0.42 -3.07
CA PRO A 30 -9.26 0.80 -3.80
C PRO A 30 -7.99 0.12 -3.29
N ALA A 31 -7.93 -0.28 -2.01
CA ALA A 31 -6.75 -0.95 -1.48
C ALA A 31 -7.07 -1.89 -0.31
N LEU A 32 -6.29 -2.96 -0.23
CA LEU A 32 -6.16 -3.86 0.90
C LEU A 32 -4.73 -3.79 1.43
N PHE A 33 -4.56 -3.45 2.70
CA PHE A 33 -3.33 -3.66 3.46
C PHE A 33 -3.48 -4.99 4.20
N ASP A 34 -2.70 -5.99 3.80
CA ASP A 34 -2.88 -7.37 4.26
C ASP A 34 -1.68 -7.85 5.08
N SER A 35 -1.92 -8.20 6.34
CA SER A 35 -0.90 -8.83 7.18
C SER A 35 -0.83 -10.31 6.88
N THR A 36 -0.01 -10.69 5.90
CA THR A 36 0.15 -12.09 5.48
C THR A 36 1.09 -12.89 6.40
N ALA A 37 2.01 -12.20 7.09
CA ALA A 37 2.81 -12.75 8.17
C ALA A 37 2.20 -12.30 9.51
N VAL A 38 1.43 -13.19 10.13
CA VAL A 38 0.76 -12.91 11.42
C VAL A 38 1.81 -12.86 12.54
N GLY A 39 1.73 -11.83 13.39
CA GLY A 39 2.65 -11.62 14.50
C GLY A 39 2.49 -10.23 15.12
N PRO A 40 3.40 -9.80 16.00
CA PRO A 40 3.29 -8.51 16.69
C PRO A 40 3.18 -7.30 15.76
N LEU A 41 3.73 -7.38 14.54
CA LEU A 41 3.65 -6.33 13.51
C LEU A 41 2.47 -6.53 12.57
N GLY A 42 1.97 -7.75 12.42
CA GLY A 42 0.93 -8.17 11.47
C GLY A 42 -0.40 -8.46 12.12
N ARG A 43 -0.92 -7.53 12.96
CA ARG A 43 -2.19 -7.72 13.68
C ARG A 43 -3.42 -7.51 12.80
N TYR A 44 -3.38 -6.55 11.87
CA TYR A 44 -4.58 -6.13 11.15
C TYR A 44 -4.44 -6.30 9.65
N SER A 45 -5.53 -6.76 9.00
CA SER A 45 -5.76 -6.54 7.58
C SER A 45 -6.85 -5.50 7.41
N ILE A 46 -6.59 -4.48 6.57
CA ILE A 46 -7.45 -3.30 6.41
C ILE A 46 -7.83 -3.17 4.94
N LEU A 47 -9.09 -3.44 4.61
CA LEU A 47 -9.65 -3.18 3.31
C LEU A 47 -10.35 -1.83 3.32
N VAL A 48 -9.70 -0.80 2.75
CA VAL A 48 -10.29 0.54 2.67
C VAL A 48 -11.39 0.59 1.61
N ALA A 49 -12.43 1.38 1.88
CA ALA A 49 -13.62 1.43 1.05
C ALA A 49 -14.11 2.86 0.84
N ALA A 50 -14.99 3.00 -0.14
CA ALA A 50 -15.66 4.23 -0.50
C ALA A 50 -14.69 5.37 -0.83
N PRO A 51 -13.96 5.22 -1.93
CA PRO A 51 -13.10 6.28 -2.43
C PRO A 51 -13.93 7.51 -2.83
N GLY A 52 -13.53 8.67 -2.31
CA GLY A 52 -14.17 9.95 -2.60
C GLY A 52 -13.26 10.89 -3.37
N ALA A 53 -13.22 12.13 -2.91
CA ALA A 53 -12.37 13.18 -3.45
C ALA A 53 -10.89 12.75 -3.51
N SER A 54 -10.13 13.29 -4.49
CA SER A 54 -8.74 12.88 -4.70
C SER A 54 -7.86 13.99 -5.26
N LEU A 55 -6.57 13.90 -4.95
CA LEU A 55 -5.46 14.60 -5.59
C LEU A 55 -4.60 13.56 -6.31
N LEU A 56 -4.28 13.81 -7.56
CA LEU A 56 -3.45 12.93 -8.39
C LEU A 56 -2.38 13.75 -9.09
N LEU A 57 -1.12 13.44 -8.82
CA LEU A 57 0.03 13.97 -9.54
C LEU A 57 0.46 12.97 -10.61
N ARG A 58 0.54 13.43 -11.86
CA ARG A 58 1.02 12.66 -13.01
C ARG A 58 2.52 12.81 -13.21
N GLY A 59 3.09 11.90 -14.00
CA GLY A 59 4.51 11.94 -14.37
C GLY A 59 4.92 13.16 -15.19
N ASP A 60 3.97 13.85 -15.86
CA ASP A 60 4.18 15.12 -16.54
C ASP A 60 4.11 16.35 -15.59
N GLY A 61 3.96 16.12 -14.29
CA GLY A 61 3.84 17.17 -13.28
C GLY A 61 2.43 17.76 -13.15
N LYS A 62 1.45 17.27 -13.89
CA LYS A 62 0.08 17.76 -13.82
C LYS A 62 -0.60 17.27 -12.55
N LEU A 63 -1.09 18.21 -11.73
CA LEU A 63 -1.93 17.97 -10.56
C LEU A 63 -3.40 17.98 -10.96
N GLU A 64 -4.09 16.87 -10.74
CA GLU A 64 -5.53 16.71 -10.91
C GLU A 64 -6.21 16.72 -9.54
N ALA A 65 -7.16 17.61 -9.30
CA ALA A 65 -7.97 17.67 -8.09
C ALA A 65 -9.43 17.32 -8.41
N ARG A 66 -9.99 16.32 -7.76
CA ARG A 66 -11.39 15.90 -7.92
C ARG A 66 -12.11 16.02 -6.59
N GLY A 67 -13.09 16.91 -6.50
CA GLY A 67 -13.82 17.16 -5.24
C GLY A 67 -12.96 17.75 -4.13
N VAL A 68 -11.81 18.33 -4.46
CA VAL A 68 -10.88 19.03 -3.56
C VAL A 68 -10.70 20.44 -4.05
N ALA A 69 -10.97 21.42 -3.18
CA ALA A 69 -10.63 22.81 -3.44
C ALA A 69 -9.20 23.05 -2.94
N THR A 70 -8.31 23.44 -3.85
CA THR A 70 -6.93 23.81 -3.52
C THR A 70 -6.46 24.95 -4.39
N ARG A 71 -5.60 25.81 -3.84
CA ARG A 71 -4.89 26.88 -4.57
C ARG A 71 -3.45 26.47 -4.89
N ASN A 72 -2.97 25.42 -4.25
CA ASN A 72 -1.63 24.90 -4.48
C ASN A 72 -1.53 24.19 -5.82
N LYS A 73 -0.40 24.39 -6.49
CA LYS A 73 -0.08 23.72 -7.75
C LYS A 73 0.82 22.51 -7.58
N ASP A 74 1.44 22.36 -6.42
CA ASP A 74 2.21 21.19 -6.03
C ASP A 74 1.36 20.24 -5.19
N PHE A 75 1.70 18.94 -5.26
CA PHE A 75 0.92 17.88 -4.61
C PHE A 75 0.96 17.97 -3.09
N LEU A 76 2.13 18.21 -2.50
CA LEU A 76 2.31 18.19 -1.04
C LEU A 76 1.61 19.38 -0.39
N GLY A 77 1.75 20.58 -0.98
CA GLY A 77 1.04 21.76 -0.52
C GLY A 77 -0.48 21.63 -0.66
N ALA A 78 -0.96 21.04 -1.76
CA ALA A 78 -2.38 20.76 -1.94
C ALA A 78 -2.91 19.74 -0.94
N LEU A 79 -2.15 18.71 -0.62
CA LEU A 79 -2.50 17.69 0.37
C LEU A 79 -2.54 18.30 1.78
N ASP A 80 -1.57 19.13 2.14
CA ASP A 80 -1.52 19.82 3.43
C ASP A 80 -2.70 20.79 3.61
N GLU A 81 -3.01 21.59 2.58
CA GLU A 81 -4.19 22.46 2.56
C GLU A 81 -5.48 21.65 2.76
N TRP A 82 -5.62 20.54 2.01
CA TRP A 82 -6.78 19.66 2.11
C TRP A 82 -6.89 19.00 3.48
N TRP A 83 -5.78 18.45 3.99
CA TRP A 83 -5.76 17.82 5.30
C TRP A 83 -6.10 18.81 6.41
N SER A 84 -5.53 20.02 6.36
CA SER A 84 -5.79 21.09 7.33
C SER A 84 -7.26 21.52 7.35
N SER A 85 -7.91 21.58 6.18
CA SER A 85 -9.33 21.93 6.06
C SER A 85 -10.29 20.81 6.47
N ALA A 86 -9.87 19.55 6.32
CA ALA A 86 -10.72 18.38 6.53
C ALA A 86 -10.43 17.64 7.85
N ARG A 87 -9.38 18.03 8.59
CA ARG A 87 -9.10 17.42 9.87
C ARG A 87 -10.15 17.84 10.90
N THR A 88 -10.68 16.87 11.59
CA THR A 88 -11.51 17.08 12.77
C THR A 88 -10.64 16.83 14.01
N GLU A 89 -10.83 17.62 15.07
CA GLU A 89 -10.21 17.32 16.36
C GLU A 89 -10.56 15.89 16.77
N PRO A 90 -9.59 15.12 17.29
CA PRO A 90 -9.88 13.79 17.80
C PRO A 90 -10.97 13.91 18.87
N ALA A 91 -12.05 13.16 18.73
CA ALA A 91 -12.95 13.01 19.84
C ALA A 91 -12.15 12.32 20.97
N ASP A 92 -12.11 12.92 22.16
CA ASP A 92 -11.39 12.44 23.36
C ASP A 92 -11.86 11.05 23.86
N THR A 93 -12.78 10.42 23.15
CA THR A 93 -13.53 9.26 23.64
C THR A 93 -12.93 7.93 23.28
N ASP A 94 -11.69 7.87 22.76
CA ASP A 94 -11.12 6.57 22.47
C ASP A 94 -9.98 6.15 23.40
N ALA A 95 -10.40 5.81 24.62
CA ALA A 95 -9.58 5.09 25.58
C ALA A 95 -9.18 3.67 25.10
N THR A 96 -9.71 3.20 23.97
CA THR A 96 -9.51 1.82 23.55
C THR A 96 -8.36 1.64 22.56
N GLY A 97 -7.87 2.67 21.88
CA GLY A 97 -6.69 2.55 20.98
C GLY A 97 -6.71 1.40 19.97
N GLU A 98 -7.83 0.67 19.88
CA GLU A 98 -7.93 -0.64 19.24
C GLU A 98 -8.27 -0.61 17.75
N LEU A 99 -8.73 0.53 17.23
CA LEU A 99 -9.10 0.64 15.83
C LEU A 99 -7.97 1.30 15.02
N PRO A 100 -7.34 0.57 14.09
CA PRO A 100 -6.25 1.10 13.27
C PRO A 100 -6.73 2.05 12.18
N PHE A 101 -8.04 2.18 11.97
CA PHE A 101 -8.66 3.02 10.95
C PHE A 101 -9.94 3.67 11.45
N ARG A 102 -10.11 4.97 11.15
CA ARG A 102 -11.27 5.80 11.54
C ARG A 102 -11.74 6.73 10.42
N GLY A 103 -11.44 6.41 9.19
CA GLY A 103 -11.49 7.31 8.05
C GLY A 103 -10.15 8.01 7.85
N GLY A 104 -9.94 8.58 6.67
CA GLY A 104 -8.68 9.25 6.36
C GLY A 104 -8.43 9.31 4.86
N TRP A 105 -7.19 9.16 4.49
CA TRP A 105 -6.72 9.17 3.12
C TRP A 105 -5.93 7.90 2.81
N LEU A 106 -6.20 7.31 1.66
CA LEU A 106 -5.28 6.40 1.00
C LEU A 106 -4.25 7.27 0.28
N VAL A 107 -2.97 7.12 0.64
CA VAL A 107 -1.88 7.90 0.06
C VAL A 107 -0.89 6.96 -0.62
N TYR A 108 -0.55 7.26 -1.86
CA TYR A 108 0.55 6.66 -2.60
C TYR A 108 1.56 7.76 -2.97
N LEU A 109 2.83 7.52 -2.66
CA LEU A 109 3.93 8.39 -3.01
C LEU A 109 4.94 7.55 -3.81
N GLY A 110 5.08 7.84 -5.09
CA GLY A 110 6.11 7.25 -5.93
C GLY A 110 7.49 7.78 -5.52
N TYR A 111 8.54 7.02 -5.80
CA TYR A 111 9.90 7.44 -5.47
C TYR A 111 10.29 8.75 -6.15
N GLU A 112 9.79 8.97 -7.34
CA GLU A 112 10.05 10.16 -8.16
C GLU A 112 9.47 11.45 -7.58
N LEU A 113 8.56 11.37 -6.59
CA LEU A 113 8.12 12.54 -5.85
C LEU A 113 9.28 13.20 -5.08
N ALA A 114 10.38 12.50 -4.86
CA ALA A 114 11.56 13.05 -4.22
C ALA A 114 12.13 14.29 -4.97
N ASP A 115 12.01 14.36 -6.30
CA ASP A 115 12.39 15.54 -7.08
C ASP A 115 11.61 16.80 -6.69
N HIS A 116 10.39 16.65 -6.14
CA HIS A 116 9.58 17.75 -5.64
C HIS A 116 9.94 18.19 -4.23
N ILE A 117 10.73 17.39 -3.50
CA ILE A 117 11.13 17.63 -2.11
C ILE A 117 12.58 18.13 -2.05
N GLU A 118 13.46 17.42 -2.76
CA GLU A 118 14.90 17.69 -2.77
C GLU A 118 15.31 18.35 -4.09
N THR A 119 15.44 19.69 -4.05
CA THR A 119 15.88 20.45 -5.21
C THR A 119 17.33 20.12 -5.55
N GLY A 120 17.56 19.45 -6.65
CA GLY A 120 18.91 19.02 -7.09
C GLY A 120 19.01 17.53 -7.35
N LEU A 121 18.00 16.76 -7.03
CA LEU A 121 17.86 15.42 -7.57
C LEU A 121 17.51 15.52 -9.06
N HIS A 122 18.00 14.56 -9.83
CA HIS A 122 17.67 14.40 -11.25
C HIS A 122 17.29 12.95 -11.47
N LEU A 123 16.08 12.60 -11.01
CA LEU A 123 15.55 11.25 -11.17
C LEU A 123 15.14 11.00 -12.63
N PRO A 124 15.17 9.75 -13.09
CA PRO A 124 14.62 9.40 -14.40
C PRO A 124 13.16 9.83 -14.53
N ALA A 125 12.84 10.48 -15.64
CA ALA A 125 11.48 10.94 -15.89
C ALA A 125 10.47 9.79 -15.94
N LEU A 126 9.36 9.95 -15.26
CA LEU A 126 8.21 9.07 -15.42
C LEU A 126 7.55 9.27 -16.79
N ARG A 127 6.82 8.26 -17.25
CA ARG A 127 5.88 8.44 -18.36
C ARG A 127 4.84 9.49 -17.97
N ALA A 128 4.44 10.32 -18.90
CA ALA A 128 3.52 11.44 -18.65
C ALA A 128 2.21 11.03 -17.95
N ASP A 129 1.67 9.86 -18.32
CA ASP A 129 0.43 9.29 -17.79
C ASP A 129 0.61 8.47 -16.49
N ALA A 130 1.86 8.24 -16.06
CA ALA A 130 2.13 7.49 -14.84
C ALA A 130 1.66 8.24 -13.59
N VAL A 131 1.36 7.49 -12.54
CA VAL A 131 1.02 8.05 -11.23
C VAL A 131 2.31 8.34 -10.46
N CYS A 132 2.60 9.62 -10.23
CA CYS A 132 3.69 10.04 -9.35
C CYS A 132 3.25 10.04 -7.88
N ALA A 133 2.07 10.61 -7.60
CA ALA A 133 1.48 10.56 -6.25
C ALA A 133 -0.06 10.57 -6.32
N LEU A 134 -0.69 9.99 -5.31
CA LEU A 134 -2.15 9.97 -5.14
C LEU A 134 -2.49 10.17 -3.67
N ALA A 135 -3.44 11.05 -3.38
CA ALA A 135 -4.16 11.08 -2.12
C ALA A 135 -5.65 10.97 -2.40
N GLN A 136 -6.32 10.00 -1.80
CA GLN A 136 -7.74 9.74 -2.01
C GLN A 136 -8.46 9.62 -0.67
N ARG A 137 -9.53 10.39 -0.50
CA ARG A 137 -10.36 10.31 0.70
C ARG A 137 -11.03 8.95 0.76
N VAL A 138 -10.94 8.27 1.91
CA VAL A 138 -11.62 7.02 2.21
C VAL A 138 -12.35 7.15 3.53
N THR A 139 -13.62 6.80 3.56
CA THR A 139 -14.49 7.04 4.72
C THR A 139 -14.90 5.77 5.44
N ALA A 140 -14.66 4.61 4.85
CA ALA A 140 -15.01 3.32 5.44
C ALA A 140 -13.90 2.29 5.22
N ALA A 141 -13.89 1.24 6.05
CA ALA A 141 -13.04 0.08 5.90
C ALA A 141 -13.66 -1.17 6.53
N LEU A 142 -13.24 -2.34 6.01
CA LEU A 142 -13.33 -3.61 6.72
C LEU A 142 -11.99 -3.88 7.40
N VAL A 143 -11.98 -3.99 8.71
CA VAL A 143 -10.79 -4.20 9.53
C VAL A 143 -10.86 -5.59 10.16
N HIS A 144 -10.00 -6.50 9.71
CA HIS A 144 -9.84 -7.80 10.31
C HIS A 144 -8.72 -7.80 11.35
N ASP A 145 -9.02 -8.17 12.58
CA ASP A 145 -8.05 -8.36 13.66
C ASP A 145 -7.68 -9.85 13.75
N HIS A 146 -6.47 -10.18 13.33
CA HIS A 146 -5.97 -11.56 13.33
C HIS A 146 -5.78 -12.15 14.72
N LEU A 147 -5.64 -11.34 15.78
CA LEU A 147 -5.48 -11.84 17.15
C LEU A 147 -6.79 -12.37 17.71
N VAL A 148 -7.92 -11.73 17.38
CA VAL A 148 -9.23 -12.12 17.89
C VAL A 148 -10.08 -12.82 16.82
N GLY A 149 -9.63 -12.89 15.58
CA GLY A 149 -10.32 -13.55 14.48
C GLY A 149 -11.63 -12.86 14.06
N ARG A 150 -11.74 -11.52 14.23
CA ARG A 150 -12.98 -10.77 13.98
C ARG A 150 -12.78 -9.70 12.94
N THR A 151 -13.82 -9.46 12.14
CA THR A 151 -13.85 -8.37 11.18
C THR A 151 -14.87 -7.32 11.62
N ARG A 152 -14.46 -6.05 11.60
CA ARG A 152 -15.31 -4.90 11.88
C ARG A 152 -15.45 -4.05 10.63
N LEU A 153 -16.68 -3.65 10.33
CA LEU A 153 -16.97 -2.55 9.43
C LEU A 153 -16.83 -1.25 10.24
N VAL A 154 -16.00 -0.36 9.76
CA VAL A 154 -15.77 0.97 10.34
C VAL A 154 -16.15 2.00 9.29
N ALA A 155 -17.01 2.96 9.64
CA ALA A 155 -17.43 4.01 8.74
C ALA A 155 -17.55 5.35 9.47
N ALA A 156 -17.01 6.42 8.87
CA ALA A 156 -17.04 7.78 9.38
C ALA A 156 -18.09 8.62 8.66
N GLY A 157 -18.88 9.40 9.43
CA GLY A 157 -19.89 10.31 8.90
C GLY A 157 -21.18 9.63 8.43
N THR A 158 -21.91 10.28 7.52
CA THR A 158 -23.18 9.81 6.95
C THR A 158 -22.92 8.79 5.82
N ALA A 159 -22.52 7.60 6.18
CA ALA A 159 -22.07 6.58 5.23
C ALA A 159 -23.11 5.47 4.95
N ALA A 160 -24.42 5.75 5.10
CA ALA A 160 -25.48 4.73 4.93
C ALA A 160 -25.41 4.02 3.57
N GLU A 161 -25.25 4.76 2.48
CA GLU A 161 -25.14 4.21 1.13
C GLU A 161 -23.84 3.38 0.98
N THR A 162 -22.72 3.87 1.53
CA THR A 162 -21.45 3.17 1.54
C THR A 162 -21.54 1.86 2.31
N ILE A 163 -22.16 1.88 3.48
CA ILE A 163 -22.37 0.69 4.30
C ILE A 163 -23.20 -0.33 3.53
N ALA A 164 -24.32 0.11 2.94
CA ALA A 164 -25.18 -0.76 2.14
C ALA A 164 -24.42 -1.38 0.94
N ALA A 165 -23.57 -0.59 0.26
CA ALA A 165 -22.75 -1.09 -0.86
C ALA A 165 -21.72 -2.13 -0.40
N ILE A 166 -21.06 -1.93 0.74
CA ILE A 166 -20.11 -2.88 1.33
C ILE A 166 -20.83 -4.18 1.71
N GLU A 167 -22.00 -4.09 2.33
CA GLU A 167 -22.80 -5.27 2.71
C GLU A 167 -23.32 -6.03 1.50
N ALA A 168 -23.78 -5.33 0.48
CA ALA A 168 -24.20 -5.97 -0.76
C ALA A 168 -23.03 -6.71 -1.44
N ALA A 169 -21.83 -6.10 -1.47
CA ALA A 169 -20.63 -6.73 -2.02
C ALA A 169 -20.20 -7.97 -1.20
N LEU A 170 -20.30 -7.92 0.13
CA LEU A 170 -20.05 -9.08 1.00
C LEU A 170 -21.08 -10.20 0.77
N ALA A 171 -22.36 -9.84 0.70
CA ALA A 171 -23.45 -10.79 0.47
C ALA A 171 -23.31 -11.51 -0.88
N ALA A 172 -22.86 -10.79 -1.92
CA ALA A 172 -22.60 -11.36 -3.24
C ALA A 172 -21.47 -12.40 -3.28
N LEU A 173 -20.56 -12.39 -2.30
CA LEU A 173 -19.52 -13.42 -2.15
C LEU A 173 -20.04 -14.71 -1.49
N GLY A 174 -21.25 -14.67 -0.90
CA GLY A 174 -21.80 -15.77 -0.14
C GLY A 174 -21.18 -15.94 1.25
N PRO A 175 -21.64 -16.92 2.03
CA PRO A 175 -21.17 -17.18 3.40
C PRO A 175 -19.66 -17.50 3.43
N ALA A 176 -19.02 -17.21 4.55
CA ALA A 176 -17.57 -17.28 4.75
C ALA A 176 -16.90 -18.63 4.36
N GLY A 177 -17.67 -19.72 4.28
CA GLY A 177 -17.21 -21.04 3.82
C GLY A 177 -17.34 -21.27 2.31
N ALA A 178 -18.20 -20.51 1.61
CA ALA A 178 -18.44 -20.68 0.17
C ALA A 178 -17.41 -19.97 -0.71
N ALA A 179 -16.75 -18.94 -0.18
CA ALA A 179 -15.69 -18.21 -0.89
C ALA A 179 -14.38 -19.00 -1.03
N ALA A 180 -14.30 -20.17 -0.40
CA ALA A 180 -13.20 -21.12 -0.52
C ALA A 180 -13.43 -22.16 -1.65
N ALA A 181 -14.06 -21.77 -2.76
CA ALA A 181 -13.78 -22.52 -3.98
C ALA A 181 -12.25 -22.43 -4.20
N PRO A 182 -11.55 -23.55 -4.43
CA PRO A 182 -10.13 -23.48 -4.74
C PRO A 182 -10.01 -22.51 -5.90
N ALA A 183 -9.36 -21.37 -5.64
CA ALA A 183 -8.91 -20.54 -6.73
C ALA A 183 -8.25 -21.53 -7.72
N ALA A 184 -8.61 -21.46 -8.99
CA ALA A 184 -7.91 -22.18 -10.03
C ALA A 184 -6.41 -22.14 -9.68
N PRO A 185 -5.68 -23.26 -9.78
CA PRO A 185 -4.28 -23.29 -9.41
C PRO A 185 -3.66 -21.99 -9.98
N PRO A 186 -2.97 -21.20 -9.17
CA PRO A 186 -2.51 -19.91 -9.62
C PRO A 186 -1.80 -20.16 -10.93
N MET A 187 -2.32 -19.58 -12.00
CA MET A 187 -1.65 -19.64 -13.29
C MET A 187 -0.23 -19.16 -13.02
N SER A 188 0.75 -20.03 -13.28
CA SER A 188 2.13 -19.59 -13.14
C SER A 188 2.27 -18.38 -14.06
N PRO A 189 2.61 -17.19 -13.56
CA PRO A 189 2.85 -16.04 -14.43
C PRO A 189 3.89 -16.34 -15.50
N ILE A 190 4.73 -17.32 -15.24
CA ILE A 190 5.78 -17.80 -16.13
C ILE A 190 5.19 -18.42 -17.40
N ASP A 191 4.08 -19.18 -17.28
CA ASP A 191 3.48 -19.87 -18.44
C ASP A 191 2.80 -18.90 -19.43
N ALA A 192 2.43 -17.69 -18.95
CA ALA A 192 1.81 -16.63 -19.77
C ALA A 192 2.81 -15.54 -20.18
N THR A 193 4.09 -15.68 -19.85
CA THR A 193 5.10 -14.64 -20.12
C THR A 193 5.62 -14.77 -21.55
N LEU A 194 5.41 -13.70 -22.35
CA LEU A 194 5.95 -13.59 -23.71
C LEU A 194 7.40 -13.12 -23.71
N ARG A 195 7.74 -12.21 -22.80
CA ARG A 195 9.06 -11.60 -22.71
C ARG A 195 9.41 -11.25 -21.28
N VAL A 196 10.67 -11.49 -20.93
CA VAL A 196 11.28 -11.00 -19.68
C VAL A 196 12.43 -10.09 -20.06
N ALA A 197 12.40 -8.84 -19.60
CA ALA A 197 13.52 -7.92 -19.66
C ALA A 197 14.04 -7.72 -18.24
N GLU A 198 15.29 -8.02 -18.03
CA GLU A 198 16.00 -7.88 -16.77
C GLU A 198 17.02 -6.74 -16.88
N GLN A 199 17.15 -5.96 -15.81
CA GLN A 199 18.27 -5.02 -15.72
C GLN A 199 19.60 -5.79 -15.81
N PRO A 200 20.55 -5.37 -16.68
CA PRO A 200 21.81 -6.09 -16.84
C PRO A 200 22.52 -6.34 -15.50
N PRO A 201 22.92 -7.57 -15.18
CA PRO A 201 23.61 -7.88 -13.93
C PRO A 201 24.87 -7.05 -13.69
N ALA A 202 25.57 -6.66 -14.76
CA ALA A 202 26.74 -5.80 -14.67
C ALA A 202 26.38 -4.44 -14.06
N SER A 203 25.31 -3.78 -14.52
CA SER A 203 24.89 -2.48 -14.02
C SER A 203 24.60 -2.51 -12.52
N PHE A 204 24.01 -3.60 -12.02
CA PHE A 204 23.78 -3.77 -10.59
C PHE A 204 25.09 -3.93 -9.80
N ARG A 205 26.03 -4.75 -10.30
CA ARG A 205 27.35 -4.92 -9.67
C ARG A 205 28.14 -3.61 -9.63
N ASP A 206 28.12 -2.86 -10.73
CA ASP A 206 28.80 -1.55 -10.81
C ASP A 206 28.20 -0.56 -9.80
N ALA A 207 26.87 -0.56 -9.64
CA ALA A 207 26.18 0.24 -8.62
C ALA A 207 26.61 -0.16 -7.18
N VAL A 208 26.74 -1.47 -6.89
CA VAL A 208 27.24 -1.96 -5.60
C VAL A 208 28.67 -1.48 -5.33
N LEU A 209 29.58 -1.64 -6.31
CA LEU A 209 30.97 -1.20 -6.18
C LEU A 209 31.06 0.32 -5.93
N ARG A 210 30.22 1.10 -6.64
CA ARG A 210 30.18 2.54 -6.46
C ARG A 210 29.63 2.94 -5.10
N ALA A 211 28.58 2.27 -4.62
CA ALA A 211 28.04 2.48 -3.27
C ALA A 211 29.11 2.20 -2.19
N GLN A 212 29.89 1.11 -2.34
CA GLN A 212 31.00 0.81 -1.43
C GLN A 212 32.07 1.90 -1.42
N GLN A 213 32.39 2.51 -2.57
CA GLN A 213 33.31 3.64 -2.65
C GLN A 213 32.78 4.87 -1.91
N TYR A 214 31.51 5.22 -2.06
CA TYR A 214 30.88 6.33 -1.33
C TYR A 214 30.83 6.09 0.18
N ILE A 215 30.56 4.84 0.61
CA ILE A 215 30.60 4.46 2.03
C ILE A 215 32.03 4.60 2.57
N ALA A 216 33.06 4.14 1.83
CA ALA A 216 34.44 4.25 2.23
C ALA A 216 34.93 5.71 2.28
N ALA A 217 34.42 6.57 1.41
CA ALA A 217 34.71 8.00 1.39
C ALA A 217 34.00 8.78 2.52
N GLY A 218 32.99 8.18 3.14
CA GLY A 218 32.14 8.83 4.16
C GLY A 218 31.02 9.68 3.60
N ASP A 219 30.75 9.59 2.29
CA ASP A 219 29.69 10.35 1.62
C ASP A 219 28.29 9.82 1.97
N VAL A 220 28.16 8.49 2.15
CA VAL A 220 26.90 7.84 2.55
C VAL A 220 27.17 6.79 3.61
N TYR A 221 26.22 6.58 4.49
CA TYR A 221 26.28 5.54 5.52
C TYR A 221 25.77 4.19 5.01
N GLN A 222 24.71 4.22 4.21
CA GLN A 222 24.03 3.04 3.67
C GLN A 222 23.43 3.40 2.31
N ALA A 223 23.34 2.43 1.41
CA ALA A 223 22.61 2.55 0.15
C ALA A 223 21.72 1.33 -0.05
N ASN A 224 20.44 1.55 -0.40
CA ASN A 224 19.52 0.51 -0.80
C ASN A 224 19.50 0.44 -2.34
N LEU A 225 19.94 -0.69 -2.89
CA LEU A 225 19.98 -0.92 -4.30
C LEU A 225 18.90 -1.92 -4.71
N SER A 226 18.14 -1.61 -5.75
CA SER A 226 17.10 -2.48 -6.29
C SER A 226 17.44 -2.97 -7.68
N ARG A 227 16.82 -4.10 -8.10
CA ARG A 227 16.85 -4.60 -9.46
C ARG A 227 15.43 -4.65 -10.01
N GLY A 228 15.28 -4.25 -11.27
CA GLY A 228 14.01 -4.29 -11.97
C GLY A 228 13.93 -5.46 -12.94
N TRP A 229 12.75 -6.05 -13.02
CA TRP A 229 12.34 -6.99 -14.08
C TRP A 229 11.06 -6.46 -14.73
N GLN A 230 11.00 -6.53 -16.03
CA GLN A 230 9.81 -6.20 -16.79
C GLN A 230 9.33 -7.45 -17.50
N LEU A 231 8.08 -7.82 -17.24
CA LEU A 231 7.45 -8.97 -17.87
C LEU A 231 6.33 -8.49 -18.79
N GLU A 232 6.37 -8.98 -20.04
CA GLU A 232 5.28 -8.83 -20.98
C GLU A 232 4.45 -10.10 -20.96
N LEU A 233 3.15 -9.98 -20.71
CA LEU A 233 2.24 -11.10 -20.57
C LEU A 233 1.37 -11.22 -21.83
N ALA A 234 1.04 -12.46 -22.21
CA ALA A 234 0.17 -12.76 -23.35
C ALA A 234 -1.25 -12.22 -23.20
N SER A 235 -1.70 -12.04 -21.96
CA SER A 235 -3.02 -11.48 -21.62
C SER A 235 -2.90 -10.67 -20.31
N PRO A 236 -3.85 -9.76 -20.06
CA PRO A 236 -3.90 -9.05 -18.79
C PRO A 236 -3.90 -10.04 -17.62
N ALA A 237 -2.97 -9.84 -16.68
CA ALA A 237 -2.87 -10.68 -15.50
C ALA A 237 -4.04 -10.44 -14.54
N ASP A 238 -4.53 -11.50 -13.93
CA ASP A 238 -5.41 -11.41 -12.77
C ASP A 238 -4.59 -10.93 -11.55
N ALA A 239 -4.77 -9.67 -11.18
CA ALA A 239 -4.07 -9.05 -10.06
C ALA A 239 -4.38 -9.77 -8.72
N GLY A 240 -5.58 -10.32 -8.55
CA GLY A 240 -5.94 -11.11 -7.36
C GLY A 240 -5.14 -12.39 -7.29
N ALA A 241 -5.05 -13.14 -8.40
CA ALA A 241 -4.26 -14.39 -8.47
C ALA A 241 -2.75 -14.12 -8.29
N LEU A 242 -2.24 -13.04 -8.87
CA LEU A 242 -0.85 -12.62 -8.67
C LEU A 242 -0.58 -12.27 -7.21
N PHE A 243 -1.47 -11.52 -6.55
CA PHE A 243 -1.33 -11.19 -5.14
C PHE A 243 -1.36 -12.44 -4.24
N GLU A 244 -2.26 -13.41 -4.54
CA GLU A 244 -2.29 -14.67 -3.81
C GLU A 244 -1.00 -15.50 -3.98
N SER A 245 -0.38 -15.45 -5.15
CA SER A 245 0.91 -16.09 -5.40
C SER A 245 2.04 -15.38 -4.63
N LEU A 246 2.08 -14.04 -4.69
CA LEU A 246 3.07 -13.22 -4.01
C LEU A 246 3.01 -13.43 -2.48
N ARG A 247 1.81 -13.38 -1.88
CA ARG A 247 1.65 -13.55 -0.43
C ARG A 247 2.01 -14.95 0.08
N ARG A 248 1.91 -15.98 -0.77
CA ARG A 248 2.36 -17.34 -0.43
C ARG A 248 3.86 -17.50 -0.55
N ALA A 249 4.45 -16.94 -1.61
CA ALA A 249 5.88 -17.04 -1.86
C ALA A 249 6.71 -16.16 -0.89
N ASN A 250 6.18 -15.00 -0.53
CA ASN A 250 6.86 -14.02 0.32
C ASN A 250 5.86 -13.38 1.31
N PRO A 251 5.44 -14.11 2.36
CA PRO A 251 4.54 -13.55 3.36
C PRO A 251 5.19 -12.39 4.11
N ALA A 252 4.46 -11.27 4.26
CA ALA A 252 4.96 -10.06 4.87
C ALA A 252 3.89 -9.36 5.73
N PRO A 253 4.28 -8.66 6.81
CA PRO A 253 3.32 -8.00 7.70
C PRO A 253 2.67 -6.75 7.09
N PHE A 254 3.25 -6.16 6.04
CA PHE A 254 2.77 -4.95 5.37
C PHE A 254 2.57 -5.17 3.87
N ALA A 255 2.04 -6.33 3.49
CA ALA A 255 1.65 -6.59 2.11
C ALA A 255 0.47 -5.68 1.70
N ALA A 256 0.39 -5.35 0.42
CA ALA A 256 -0.68 -4.50 -0.09
C ALA A 256 -1.11 -4.89 -1.51
N HIS A 257 -2.42 -4.77 -1.75
CA HIS A 257 -3.01 -4.79 -3.09
C HIS A 257 -3.78 -3.49 -3.28
N ALA A 258 -3.32 -2.62 -4.17
CA ALA A 258 -3.97 -1.35 -4.43
C ALA A 258 -4.26 -1.15 -5.92
N SER A 259 -5.40 -0.52 -6.19
CA SER A 259 -5.86 -0.12 -7.51
C SER A 259 -5.68 1.38 -7.65
N LEU A 260 -4.67 1.78 -8.40
CA LEU A 260 -4.38 3.18 -8.70
C LEU A 260 -4.81 3.51 -10.12
N PRO A 261 -5.01 4.79 -10.50
CA PRO A 261 -5.38 5.16 -11.86
C PRO A 261 -4.38 4.64 -12.90
N GLY A 262 -4.80 3.68 -13.73
CA GLY A 262 -3.97 3.09 -14.78
C GLY A 262 -2.99 2.00 -14.33
N MET A 263 -2.94 1.64 -13.03
CA MET A 263 -2.05 0.57 -12.55
C MET A 263 -2.60 -0.22 -11.37
N ARG A 264 -2.05 -1.42 -11.16
CA ARG A 264 -2.23 -2.22 -9.94
C ARG A 264 -0.90 -2.30 -9.20
N LEU A 265 -0.92 -2.00 -7.90
CA LEU A 265 0.24 -2.16 -7.02
C LEU A 265 0.02 -3.41 -6.16
N LEU A 266 0.91 -4.38 -6.32
CA LEU A 266 0.97 -5.59 -5.48
C LEU A 266 2.29 -5.59 -4.74
N SER A 267 2.26 -5.55 -3.43
CA SER A 267 3.44 -5.39 -2.60
C SER A 267 3.52 -6.49 -1.54
N SER A 268 4.74 -6.91 -1.23
CA SER A 268 5.08 -7.79 -0.12
C SER A 268 6.16 -7.11 0.73
N SER A 269 5.78 -5.99 1.37
CA SER A 269 6.73 -5.21 2.18
C SER A 269 6.90 -5.80 3.58
N PRO A 270 8.16 -6.03 4.02
CA PRO A 270 8.45 -6.47 5.37
C PRO A 270 8.45 -5.31 6.37
N GLU A 271 8.51 -4.07 5.89
CA GLU A 271 8.82 -2.90 6.70
C GLU A 271 7.74 -1.83 6.63
N ARG A 272 7.43 -1.27 7.80
CA ARG A 272 6.56 -0.11 7.95
C ARG A 272 7.41 1.17 7.96
N LEU A 273 7.12 2.08 7.03
CA LEU A 273 7.84 3.35 6.94
C LEU A 273 7.71 4.16 8.24
N VAL A 274 6.47 4.41 8.65
CA VAL A 274 6.17 5.21 9.85
C VAL A 274 4.79 4.84 10.41
N ARG A 275 4.66 4.97 11.73
CA ARG A 275 3.37 4.95 12.43
C ARG A 275 3.26 6.19 13.30
N VAL A 276 2.14 6.86 13.22
CA VAL A 276 1.81 7.98 14.10
C VAL A 276 0.55 7.62 14.90
N CYS A 277 0.61 7.77 16.21
CA CYS A 277 -0.52 7.54 17.10
C CYS A 277 -0.52 8.62 18.18
N GLY A 278 -1.45 9.56 18.11
CA GLY A 278 -1.44 10.75 18.94
C GLY A 278 -0.15 11.56 18.76
N ARG A 279 0.64 11.67 19.80
CA ARG A 279 1.95 12.36 19.78
C ARG A 279 3.14 11.41 19.59
N CYS A 280 2.90 10.11 19.51
CA CYS A 280 3.95 9.11 19.33
C CYS A 280 4.18 8.85 17.84
N VAL A 281 5.42 8.98 17.39
CA VAL A 281 5.90 8.62 16.05
C VAL A 281 6.86 7.45 16.18
N GLU A 282 6.58 6.38 15.47
CA GLU A 282 7.38 5.15 15.49
C GLU A 282 7.89 4.83 14.09
N THR A 283 9.17 4.46 14.00
CA THR A 283 9.76 3.79 12.84
C THR A 283 10.51 2.55 13.32
N ARG A 284 10.57 1.51 12.50
CA ARG A 284 11.26 0.24 12.82
C ARG A 284 12.04 -0.22 11.60
N PRO A 285 13.18 0.45 11.32
CA PRO A 285 13.99 0.10 10.16
C PRO A 285 14.57 -1.29 10.32
N ILE A 286 14.63 -2.05 9.21
CA ILE A 286 15.23 -3.37 9.14
C ILE A 286 16.62 -3.22 8.56
N ALA A 287 17.62 -3.81 9.23
CA ALA A 287 18.99 -3.89 8.74
C ALA A 287 19.48 -5.34 8.79
N GLY A 288 20.11 -5.78 7.72
CA GLY A 288 20.80 -7.07 7.70
C GLY A 288 22.16 -6.96 8.39
N THR A 289 22.43 -7.82 9.38
CA THR A 289 23.73 -7.88 10.05
C THR A 289 24.32 -9.27 9.88
N ARG A 290 25.59 -9.35 9.48
CA ARG A 290 26.38 -10.57 9.40
C ARG A 290 27.63 -10.41 10.20
N ALA A 291 28.09 -11.50 10.83
CA ALA A 291 29.40 -11.52 11.48
C ALA A 291 30.50 -11.40 10.41
N ARG A 292 31.45 -10.52 10.64
CA ARG A 292 32.64 -10.45 9.81
C ARG A 292 33.61 -11.50 10.32
N HIS A 293 33.99 -12.45 9.48
CA HIS A 293 35.02 -13.45 9.79
C HIS A 293 36.34 -12.87 9.33
N GLY A 294 37.27 -12.58 10.26
CA GLY A 294 38.53 -11.87 10.02
C GLY A 294 39.57 -12.59 9.13
N THR A 295 39.14 -13.58 8.36
CA THR A 295 40.00 -14.31 7.39
C THR A 295 39.76 -13.73 6.00
N PRO A 296 40.81 -13.30 5.25
CA PRO A 296 40.64 -12.83 3.88
C PRO A 296 39.90 -13.85 3.01
N GLY A 297 38.83 -13.44 2.39
CA GLY A 297 38.00 -14.28 1.50
C GLY A 297 36.82 -14.98 2.16
N SER A 298 36.69 -15.04 3.48
CA SER A 298 35.53 -15.67 4.16
C SER A 298 34.26 -14.80 4.17
N ASP A 299 34.39 -13.51 3.92
CA ASP A 299 33.28 -12.55 3.86
C ASP A 299 32.63 -12.47 2.45
N ALA A 300 33.09 -13.26 1.49
CA ALA A 300 32.63 -13.25 0.09
C ALA A 300 31.58 -14.33 -0.24
N THR A 301 31.14 -15.11 0.75
CA THR A 301 30.12 -16.17 0.58
C THR A 301 28.74 -15.76 1.11
#